data_af773485b5d5cb8ae3abe97882dfa962
#
_entry.id   af773485b5d5cb8ae3abe97882dfa962
#
_cell.length_a   1.000
_cell.length_b   1.000
_cell.length_c   1.000
_cell.angle_alpha   90.00
_cell.angle_beta   90.00
_cell.angle_gamma   90.00
#
_symmetry.space_group_name_H-M   'P 1'
#
loop_
_entity.id
_entity.type
_entity.pdbx_description
1 polymer ?
#
loop_
_entity_poly.entity_id
_entity_poly.type
_entity_poly.pdbx_seq_one_letter_code
_entity_poly.pdbx_strand_id
1 'polypeptide(L)'
;MIKKSKKILFTVLLIAAGMLLMVLAAGLVLQMKTEKPEEILRAYFSAVEEKDYESMYQMVDPDTLINLDKEGFIHRNSRIYEGMEAHNIRIENIQEISSRGKTTVLSYDISMDTAAGTIAFSDETGFVRTKNRYLLLWNDGMILPDLTPSDKVSVVTDKAQRGRILDRNGKTLAGPGIASSVGIVPGKLQNKEEAVKELALLLDMREETILQKLSASWVKEDSFVPLATIPKVSELELMAENPGQELLQEQQRQEQLLAVPGVMLTDQEIRTYPLGEAASHLIGYVQPVTAEDLEEHKGEGYDAASVIGKSGAELLYEKELKGKNGCEIRIVDQAGNTRKVAASVLREDGQ
;
A
#
# COMPACT_ATOMS: atom_id res chain seq x y z
N MET A 1 62.68 17.37 50.31
CA MET A 1 61.59 17.66 49.37
C MET A 1 60.99 16.43 48.73
N ILE A 2 61.74 15.39 48.34
CA ILE A 2 61.31 14.19 47.59
C ILE A 2 60.27 13.32 48.32
N LYS A 3 60.27 13.20 49.67
CA LYS A 3 59.32 12.39 50.44
C LYS A 3 57.90 13.00 50.48
N LYS A 4 57.71 14.33 50.37
CA LYS A 4 56.42 15.00 50.36
C LYS A 4 55.70 14.83 49.02
N SER A 5 56.45 14.90 47.91
CA SER A 5 55.93 14.73 46.55
C SER A 5 55.41 13.31 46.32
N LYS A 6 56.09 12.26 46.82
CA LYS A 6 55.61 10.84 46.69
C LYS A 6 54.29 10.59 47.45
N LYS A 7 54.08 11.24 48.62
CA LYS A 7 52.81 11.13 49.35
C LYS A 7 51.67 11.79 48.62
N ILE A 8 51.88 12.96 48.02
CA ILE A 8 50.84 13.66 47.25
C ILE A 8 50.46 12.87 45.98
N LEU A 9 51.49 12.29 45.29
CA LEU A 9 51.23 11.45 44.13
C LEU A 9 50.44 10.20 44.47
N PHE A 10 50.75 9.55 45.60
CA PHE A 10 50.02 8.37 46.09
C PHE A 10 48.56 8.68 46.49
N THR A 11 48.33 9.85 47.09
CA THR A 11 46.95 10.31 47.45
C THR A 11 46.12 10.63 46.19
N VAL A 12 46.72 11.27 45.20
CA VAL A 12 46.04 11.56 43.88
C VAL A 12 45.72 10.27 43.15
N LEU A 13 46.63 9.27 43.18
CA LEU A 13 46.35 7.96 42.57
C LEU A 13 45.20 7.19 43.28
N LEU A 14 45.11 7.27 44.61
CA LEU A 14 44.02 6.66 45.38
C LEU A 14 42.66 7.34 45.11
N ILE A 15 42.64 8.67 44.97
CA ILE A 15 41.45 9.41 44.62
C ILE A 15 40.98 9.09 43.17
N ALA A 16 41.94 9.01 42.23
CA ALA A 16 41.62 8.63 40.88
C ALA A 16 41.09 7.19 40.74
N ALA A 17 41.70 6.24 41.51
CA ALA A 17 41.18 4.85 41.57
C ALA A 17 39.81 4.75 42.20
N GLY A 18 39.53 5.56 43.25
CA GLY A 18 38.23 5.66 43.88
C GLY A 18 37.16 6.22 42.95
N MET A 19 37.48 7.28 42.15
CA MET A 19 36.57 7.83 41.14
C MET A 19 36.31 6.83 39.99
N LEU A 20 37.33 6.12 39.56
CA LEU A 20 37.19 5.06 38.53
C LEU A 20 36.26 3.93 39.01
N LEU A 21 36.45 3.50 40.29
CA LEU A 21 35.57 2.50 40.89
C LEU A 21 34.14 2.98 41.06
N MET A 22 33.88 4.26 41.39
CA MET A 22 32.55 4.84 41.47
C MET A 22 31.91 4.94 40.06
N VAL A 23 32.64 5.30 39.04
CA VAL A 23 32.14 5.33 37.66
C VAL A 23 31.82 3.91 37.15
N LEU A 24 32.66 2.93 37.47
CA LEU A 24 32.40 1.50 37.17
C LEU A 24 31.20 0.96 37.93
N ALA A 25 31.06 1.31 39.21
CA ALA A 25 29.91 0.91 40.04
C ALA A 25 28.62 1.58 39.55
N ALA A 26 28.68 2.87 39.18
CA ALA A 26 27.55 3.59 38.60
C ALA A 26 27.14 3.01 37.23
N GLY A 27 28.11 2.62 36.40
CA GLY A 27 27.90 1.90 35.13
C GLY A 27 27.26 0.53 35.33
N LEU A 28 27.73 -0.24 36.33
CA LEU A 28 27.14 -1.53 36.70
C LEU A 28 25.70 -1.39 37.27
N VAL A 29 25.43 -0.36 38.07
CA VAL A 29 24.07 -0.07 38.60
C VAL A 29 23.12 0.37 37.51
N LEU A 30 23.59 1.14 36.49
CA LEU A 30 22.82 1.49 35.29
C LEU A 30 22.53 0.26 34.41
N GLN A 31 23.45 -0.70 34.31
CA GLN A 31 23.23 -1.98 33.62
C GLN A 31 22.30 -2.95 34.38
N MET A 32 22.11 -2.75 35.71
CA MET A 32 21.25 -3.62 36.52
C MET A 32 19.80 -3.10 36.67
N LYS A 33 19.43 -1.97 36.00
CA LYS A 33 18.05 -1.52 36.00
C LYS A 33 17.25 -2.40 35.04
N THR A 34 16.61 -3.42 35.59
CA THR A 34 15.65 -4.25 34.83
C THR A 34 14.54 -3.34 34.32
N GLU A 35 14.40 -3.22 33.01
CA GLU A 35 13.32 -2.46 32.38
C GLU A 35 11.97 -2.98 32.89
N LYS A 36 11.04 -2.07 33.15
CA LYS A 36 9.70 -2.43 33.60
C LYS A 36 8.86 -2.93 32.41
N PRO A 37 7.86 -3.80 32.65
CA PRO A 37 6.95 -4.27 31.59
C PRO A 37 6.33 -3.14 30.78
N GLU A 38 5.98 -2.02 31.41
CA GLU A 38 5.46 -0.82 30.72
C GLU A 38 6.48 -0.19 29.76
N GLU A 39 7.76 -0.11 30.15
CA GLU A 39 8.83 0.43 29.31
C GLU A 39 9.04 -0.44 28.07
N ILE A 40 8.95 -1.77 28.23
CA ILE A 40 9.06 -2.74 27.13
C ILE A 40 7.85 -2.64 26.18
N LEU A 41 6.62 -2.50 26.73
CA LEU A 41 5.42 -2.33 25.91
C LEU A 41 5.50 -1.07 25.04
N ARG A 42 5.95 0.03 25.62
CA ARG A 42 6.17 1.29 24.87
C ARG A 42 7.26 1.14 23.81
N ALA A 43 8.38 0.51 24.15
CA ALA A 43 9.46 0.25 23.21
C ALA A 43 9.02 -0.67 22.05
N TYR A 44 8.20 -1.67 22.34
CA TYR A 44 7.64 -2.58 21.33
C TYR A 44 6.82 -1.82 20.28
N PHE A 45 5.87 -0.97 20.71
CA PHE A 45 5.04 -0.21 19.77
C PHE A 45 5.79 0.97 19.12
N SER A 46 6.83 1.53 19.77
CA SER A 46 7.75 2.45 19.11
C SER A 46 8.50 1.77 17.96
N ALA A 47 8.95 0.53 18.16
CA ALA A 47 9.59 -0.25 17.11
C ALA A 47 8.62 -0.59 15.95
N VAL A 48 7.31 -0.78 16.24
CA VAL A 48 6.28 -0.91 15.18
C VAL A 48 6.22 0.37 14.35
N GLU A 49 6.12 1.54 14.99
CA GLU A 49 6.05 2.85 14.33
C GLU A 49 7.30 3.11 13.49
N GLU A 50 8.47 2.72 13.98
CA GLU A 50 9.76 2.84 13.29
C GLU A 50 10.00 1.74 12.24
N LYS A 51 9.08 0.76 12.13
CA LYS A 51 9.19 -0.43 11.27
C LYS A 51 10.43 -1.29 11.60
N ASP A 52 10.91 -1.22 12.84
CA ASP A 52 12.02 -2.04 13.35
C ASP A 52 11.51 -3.36 13.92
N TYR A 53 11.06 -4.25 13.05
CA TYR A 53 10.52 -5.56 13.41
C TYR A 53 11.57 -6.50 14.00
N GLU A 54 12.85 -6.22 13.76
CA GLU A 54 13.97 -6.93 14.39
C GLU A 54 14.04 -6.65 15.89
N SER A 55 13.97 -5.38 16.28
CA SER A 55 13.93 -4.96 17.69
C SER A 55 12.66 -5.44 18.38
N MET A 56 11.51 -5.46 17.68
CA MET A 56 10.28 -6.07 18.19
C MET A 56 10.50 -7.52 18.60
N TYR A 57 11.08 -8.33 17.72
CA TYR A 57 11.36 -9.75 17.98
C TYR A 57 12.25 -9.96 19.22
N GLN A 58 13.24 -9.09 19.44
CA GLN A 58 14.16 -9.19 20.58
C GLN A 58 13.46 -8.99 21.93
N MET A 59 12.32 -8.32 21.96
CA MET A 59 11.50 -8.09 23.17
C MET A 59 10.51 -9.23 23.46
N VAL A 60 10.25 -10.12 22.50
CA VAL A 60 9.25 -11.18 22.58
C VAL A 60 9.83 -12.44 23.21
N ASP A 61 9.01 -13.18 23.96
CA ASP A 61 9.34 -14.54 24.40
C ASP A 61 9.12 -15.52 23.25
N PRO A 62 10.18 -16.15 22.71
CA PRO A 62 10.05 -17.06 21.58
C PRO A 62 9.09 -18.24 21.82
N ASP A 63 8.90 -18.64 23.08
CA ASP A 63 8.01 -19.75 23.43
C ASP A 63 6.52 -19.41 23.20
N THR A 64 6.18 -18.13 22.98
CA THR A 64 4.82 -17.68 22.67
C THR A 64 4.51 -17.69 21.16
N LEU A 65 5.52 -17.82 20.31
CA LEU A 65 5.39 -17.78 18.87
C LEU A 65 4.87 -19.12 18.32
N ILE A 66 3.55 -19.21 18.10
CA ILE A 66 2.93 -20.43 17.57
C ILE A 66 3.26 -20.58 16.08
N ASN A 67 4.07 -21.60 15.75
CA ASN A 67 4.49 -21.91 14.38
C ASN A 67 5.19 -20.75 13.64
N LEU A 68 5.80 -19.83 14.37
CA LEU A 68 6.58 -18.72 13.82
C LEU A 68 8.01 -18.80 14.34
N ASP A 69 8.96 -18.85 13.43
CA ASP A 69 10.35 -18.51 13.73
C ASP A 69 10.57 -16.99 13.67
N LYS A 70 11.81 -16.55 13.87
CA LYS A 70 12.17 -15.13 13.81
C LYS A 70 11.78 -14.47 12.47
N GLU A 71 12.09 -15.11 11.36
CA GLU A 71 11.81 -14.58 10.02
C GLU A 71 10.30 -14.53 9.77
N GLY A 72 9.58 -15.56 10.18
CA GLY A 72 8.12 -15.61 10.12
C GLY A 72 7.45 -14.50 10.94
N PHE A 73 7.94 -14.22 12.17
CA PHE A 73 7.45 -13.14 13.01
C PHE A 73 7.65 -11.77 12.35
N ILE A 74 8.87 -11.50 11.87
CA ILE A 74 9.22 -10.24 11.20
C ILE A 74 8.36 -10.07 9.95
N HIS A 75 8.29 -11.08 9.09
CA HIS A 75 7.51 -11.05 7.86
C HIS A 75 6.01 -10.87 8.11
N ARG A 76 5.44 -11.54 9.15
CA ARG A 76 4.02 -11.41 9.49
C ARG A 76 3.69 -9.99 9.94
N ASN A 77 4.47 -9.46 10.89
CA ASN A 77 4.23 -8.12 11.43
C ASN A 77 4.42 -7.05 10.35
N SER A 78 5.53 -7.09 9.58
CA SER A 78 5.79 -6.12 8.52
C SER A 78 4.66 -6.12 7.48
N ARG A 79 4.26 -7.31 6.98
CA ARG A 79 3.18 -7.37 5.99
C ARG A 79 1.84 -6.87 6.49
N ILE A 80 1.51 -7.07 7.76
CA ILE A 80 0.23 -6.62 8.31
C ILE A 80 0.27 -5.11 8.54
N TYR A 81 1.25 -4.60 9.32
CA TYR A 81 1.32 -3.18 9.64
C TYR A 81 1.55 -2.30 8.40
N GLU A 82 2.48 -2.70 7.52
CA GLU A 82 2.73 -1.96 6.28
C GLU A 82 1.59 -2.10 5.28
N GLY A 83 0.95 -3.28 5.20
CA GLY A 83 -0.21 -3.50 4.33
C GLY A 83 -1.43 -2.67 4.73
N MET A 84 -1.62 -2.41 6.02
CA MET A 84 -2.65 -1.51 6.54
C MET A 84 -2.24 -0.03 6.49
N GLU A 85 -0.99 0.29 6.12
CA GLU A 85 -0.39 1.63 6.23
C GLU A 85 -0.45 2.19 7.66
N ALA A 86 -0.26 1.32 8.66
CA ALA A 86 -0.35 1.69 10.07
C ALA A 86 0.72 2.71 10.46
N HIS A 87 0.31 3.78 11.10
CA HIS A 87 1.17 4.86 11.58
C HIS A 87 0.49 5.63 12.72
N ASN A 88 1.19 6.59 13.33
CA ASN A 88 0.70 7.35 14.50
C ASN A 88 0.21 6.43 15.62
N ILE A 89 0.98 5.39 15.93
CA ILE A 89 0.63 4.39 16.94
C ILE A 89 0.79 5.01 18.32
N ARG A 90 -0.28 4.98 19.12
CA ARG A 90 -0.33 5.54 20.46
C ARG A 90 -0.80 4.48 21.45
N ILE A 91 -0.16 4.46 22.61
CA ILE A 91 -0.54 3.59 23.73
C ILE A 91 -0.83 4.46 24.94
N GLU A 92 -1.98 4.28 25.51
CA GLU A 92 -2.48 5.02 26.64
C GLU A 92 -3.02 4.08 27.72
N ASN A 93 -3.36 4.61 28.90
CA ASN A 93 -4.04 3.90 29.99
C ASN A 93 -3.39 2.58 30.39
N ILE A 94 -2.04 2.50 30.37
CA ILE A 94 -1.33 1.29 30.77
C ILE A 94 -1.52 1.05 32.26
N GLN A 95 -2.03 -0.13 32.64
CA GLN A 95 -2.28 -0.53 34.02
C GLN A 95 -1.82 -1.96 34.26
N GLU A 96 -1.16 -2.20 35.41
CA GLU A 96 -0.88 -3.55 35.87
C GLU A 96 -2.15 -4.16 36.47
N ILE A 97 -2.69 -5.20 35.85
CA ILE A 97 -3.90 -5.89 36.31
C ILE A 97 -3.58 -7.12 37.13
N SER A 98 -2.42 -7.74 36.95
CA SER A 98 -1.95 -8.81 37.81
C SER A 98 -0.43 -8.98 37.78
N SER A 99 0.12 -9.41 38.91
CA SER A 99 1.53 -9.82 39.00
C SER A 99 1.63 -11.06 39.90
N ARG A 100 1.94 -12.22 39.31
CA ARG A 100 2.02 -13.49 39.98
C ARG A 100 3.29 -14.24 39.63
N GLY A 101 4.15 -14.50 40.61
CA GLY A 101 5.40 -15.22 40.38
C GLY A 101 6.35 -14.49 39.47
N LYS A 102 6.53 -14.99 38.23
CA LYS A 102 7.39 -14.38 37.23
C LYS A 102 6.61 -13.63 36.13
N THR A 103 5.28 -13.69 36.17
CA THR A 103 4.43 -13.12 35.14
C THR A 103 3.72 -11.87 35.64
N THR A 104 3.79 -10.80 34.82
CA THR A 104 3.05 -9.55 35.02
C THR A 104 2.15 -9.35 33.83
N VAL A 105 0.89 -8.99 34.03
CA VAL A 105 -0.07 -8.70 32.94
C VAL A 105 -0.43 -7.22 32.97
N LEU A 106 -0.32 -6.56 31.85
CA LEU A 106 -0.73 -5.18 31.66
C LEU A 106 -1.97 -5.13 30.76
N SER A 107 -2.92 -4.24 31.11
CA SER A 107 -3.92 -3.74 30.17
C SER A 107 -3.48 -2.41 29.59
N TYR A 108 -3.88 -2.12 28.37
CA TYR A 108 -3.56 -0.86 27.69
C TYR A 108 -4.59 -0.57 26.60
N ASP A 109 -4.71 0.69 26.26
CA ASP A 109 -5.43 1.15 25.07
C ASP A 109 -4.43 1.45 23.97
N ILE A 110 -4.74 1.01 22.76
CA ILE A 110 -3.95 1.29 21.56
C ILE A 110 -4.83 1.97 20.53
N SER A 111 -4.26 2.93 19.82
CA SER A 111 -4.83 3.51 18.62
C SER A 111 -3.75 3.64 17.53
N MET A 112 -4.15 3.42 16.29
CA MET A 112 -3.30 3.59 15.11
C MET A 112 -4.11 4.14 13.94
N ASP A 113 -3.53 5.01 13.16
CA ASP A 113 -4.10 5.45 11.90
C ASP A 113 -3.74 4.44 10.80
N THR A 114 -4.70 4.17 9.90
CA THR A 114 -4.55 3.19 8.82
C THR A 114 -5.17 3.72 7.53
N ALA A 115 -4.98 3.02 6.40
CA ALA A 115 -5.64 3.31 5.14
C ALA A 115 -7.19 3.32 5.24
N ALA A 116 -7.76 2.59 6.21
CA ALA A 116 -9.21 2.54 6.46
C ALA A 116 -9.66 3.39 7.66
N GLY A 117 -8.88 4.43 8.02
CA GLY A 117 -9.14 5.29 9.18
C GLY A 117 -8.47 4.79 10.46
N THR A 118 -8.84 5.40 11.59
CA THR A 118 -8.25 5.07 12.89
C THR A 118 -8.84 3.79 13.46
N ILE A 119 -7.98 2.83 13.83
CA ILE A 119 -8.33 1.64 14.60
C ILE A 119 -7.95 1.90 16.06
N ALA A 120 -8.87 1.69 16.99
CA ALA A 120 -8.60 1.80 18.41
C ALA A 120 -9.26 0.64 19.16
N PHE A 121 -8.52 0.06 20.12
CA PHE A 121 -9.02 -1.03 20.96
C PHE A 121 -8.22 -1.10 22.28
N SER A 122 -8.79 -1.80 23.26
CA SER A 122 -8.09 -2.16 24.48
C SER A 122 -7.62 -3.61 24.39
N ASP A 123 -6.43 -3.90 24.91
CA ASP A 123 -5.87 -5.25 24.94
C ASP A 123 -5.15 -5.52 26.26
N GLU A 124 -4.88 -6.79 26.53
CA GLU A 124 -4.12 -7.25 27.68
C GLU A 124 -2.97 -8.13 27.22
N THR A 125 -1.77 -7.85 27.72
CA THR A 125 -0.62 -8.67 27.40
C THR A 125 0.22 -9.01 28.63
N GLY A 126 0.83 -10.20 28.59
CA GLY A 126 1.68 -10.69 29.66
C GLY A 126 3.16 -10.40 29.41
N PHE A 127 3.91 -10.36 30.52
CA PHE A 127 5.36 -10.27 30.50
C PHE A 127 5.93 -11.32 31.45
N VAL A 128 6.89 -12.10 30.97
CA VAL A 128 7.59 -13.09 31.79
C VAL A 128 8.96 -12.56 32.21
N ARG A 129 9.24 -12.60 33.53
CA ARG A 129 10.53 -12.19 34.09
C ARG A 129 11.55 -13.29 33.92
N THR A 130 12.59 -13.04 33.15
CA THR A 130 13.81 -13.83 33.05
C THR A 130 14.83 -13.38 34.11
N LYS A 131 16.06 -13.93 34.10
CA LYS A 131 17.09 -13.53 35.07
C LYS A 131 17.42 -12.04 35.04
N ASN A 132 17.44 -11.44 33.84
CA ASN A 132 17.98 -10.10 33.61
C ASN A 132 16.96 -9.12 33.01
N ARG A 133 15.83 -9.58 32.48
CA ARG A 133 14.84 -8.73 31.79
C ARG A 133 13.45 -9.35 31.80
N TYR A 134 12.44 -8.57 31.45
CA TYR A 134 11.13 -9.09 31.05
C TYR A 134 11.11 -9.38 29.55
N LEU A 135 10.31 -10.38 29.15
CA LEU A 135 9.98 -10.67 27.76
C LEU A 135 8.47 -10.60 27.60
N LEU A 136 8.03 -10.06 26.47
CA LEU A 136 6.63 -9.91 26.09
C LEU A 136 6.04 -11.26 25.67
N LEU A 137 4.93 -11.64 26.25
CA LEU A 137 4.14 -12.82 25.81
C LEU A 137 3.25 -12.41 24.64
N TRP A 138 3.83 -12.44 23.45
CA TRP A 138 3.20 -11.94 22.24
C TRP A 138 2.07 -12.85 21.73
N ASN A 139 1.03 -12.24 21.15
CA ASN A 139 0.00 -12.91 20.37
C ASN A 139 -0.51 -11.99 19.25
N ASP A 140 -1.18 -12.56 18.25
CA ASP A 140 -1.69 -11.82 17.08
C ASP A 140 -2.74 -10.76 17.43
N GLY A 141 -3.45 -10.92 18.57
CA GLY A 141 -4.42 -9.94 19.08
C GLY A 141 -3.82 -8.57 19.36
N MET A 142 -2.51 -8.50 19.62
CA MET A 142 -1.79 -7.23 19.77
C MET A 142 -1.73 -6.42 18.46
N ILE A 143 -1.88 -7.06 17.30
CA ILE A 143 -1.94 -6.39 16.00
C ILE A 143 -3.36 -5.89 15.74
N LEU A 144 -4.33 -6.81 15.83
CA LEU A 144 -5.76 -6.54 15.66
C LEU A 144 -6.56 -7.46 16.57
N PRO A 145 -7.62 -6.96 17.24
CA PRO A 145 -8.46 -7.81 18.07
C PRO A 145 -9.10 -8.92 17.25
N ASP A 146 -9.15 -10.13 17.80
CA ASP A 146 -9.65 -11.36 17.18
C ASP A 146 -8.79 -11.93 16.03
N LEU A 147 -7.63 -11.36 15.74
CA LEU A 147 -6.67 -11.96 14.80
C LEU A 147 -6.06 -13.21 15.43
N THR A 148 -6.03 -14.31 14.70
CA THR A 148 -5.42 -15.58 15.13
C THR A 148 -4.23 -15.96 14.27
N PRO A 149 -3.35 -16.89 14.72
CA PRO A 149 -2.17 -17.31 13.94
C PRO A 149 -2.50 -17.84 12.54
N SER A 150 -3.70 -18.39 12.34
CA SER A 150 -4.14 -18.93 11.06
C SER A 150 -4.77 -17.90 10.11
N ASP A 151 -5.12 -16.73 10.63
CA ASP A 151 -5.78 -15.69 9.85
C ASP A 151 -4.77 -14.83 9.06
N LYS A 152 -5.31 -14.14 8.05
CA LYS A 152 -4.60 -13.12 7.30
C LYS A 152 -5.33 -11.80 7.41
N VAL A 153 -4.61 -10.70 7.21
CA VAL A 153 -5.20 -9.38 7.06
C VAL A 153 -5.22 -9.04 5.57
N SER A 154 -6.40 -8.67 5.07
CA SER A 154 -6.65 -8.25 3.69
C SER A 154 -7.10 -6.79 3.68
N VAL A 155 -6.43 -5.99 2.88
CA VAL A 155 -6.80 -4.59 2.64
C VAL A 155 -7.43 -4.51 1.26
N VAL A 156 -8.66 -4.01 1.20
CA VAL A 156 -9.44 -3.89 -0.04
C VAL A 156 -9.73 -2.42 -0.29
N THR A 157 -9.26 -1.90 -1.41
CA THR A 157 -9.52 -0.52 -1.84
C THR A 157 -10.73 -0.50 -2.77
N ASP A 158 -11.73 0.33 -2.46
CA ASP A 158 -12.85 0.67 -3.35
C ASP A 158 -12.54 2.01 -4.01
N LYS A 159 -12.20 1.97 -5.32
CA LYS A 159 -11.72 3.15 -6.03
C LYS A 159 -12.84 4.16 -6.25
N ALA A 160 -12.58 5.41 -5.89
CA ALA A 160 -13.46 6.52 -6.19
C ALA A 160 -13.57 6.75 -7.71
N GLN A 161 -14.76 7.11 -8.16
CA GLN A 161 -14.95 7.53 -9.54
C GLN A 161 -14.59 9.01 -9.67
N ARG A 162 -13.79 9.32 -10.70
CA ARG A 162 -13.43 10.70 -11.00
C ARG A 162 -14.67 11.50 -11.43
N GLY A 163 -14.89 12.67 -10.84
CA GLY A 163 -16.00 13.56 -11.12
C GLY A 163 -16.09 13.99 -12.58
N ARG A 164 -17.26 14.45 -13.01
CA ARG A 164 -17.47 14.95 -14.37
C ARG A 164 -17.24 16.44 -14.43
N ILE A 165 -16.71 16.91 -15.56
CA ILE A 165 -16.71 18.33 -15.89
C ILE A 165 -17.90 18.59 -16.82
N LEU A 166 -18.78 19.48 -16.40
CA LEU A 166 -20.03 19.78 -17.10
C LEU A 166 -20.04 21.24 -17.59
N ASP A 167 -20.77 21.49 -18.68
CA ASP A 167 -21.09 22.84 -19.08
C ASP A 167 -22.26 23.40 -18.22
N ARG A 168 -22.62 24.68 -18.44
CA ARG A 168 -23.72 25.36 -17.71
C ARG A 168 -25.07 24.70 -17.92
N ASN A 169 -25.26 23.85 -18.92
CA ASN A 169 -26.50 23.16 -19.26
C ASN A 169 -26.47 21.69 -18.76
N GLY A 170 -25.40 21.27 -18.05
CA GLY A 170 -25.23 19.91 -17.56
C GLY A 170 -24.68 18.93 -18.61
N LYS A 171 -24.24 19.40 -19.79
CA LYS A 171 -23.64 18.55 -20.81
C LYS A 171 -22.20 18.19 -20.41
N THR A 172 -21.85 16.92 -20.51
CA THR A 172 -20.52 16.44 -20.16
C THR A 172 -19.45 16.99 -21.12
N LEU A 173 -18.44 17.63 -20.56
CA LEU A 173 -17.23 18.10 -21.23
C LEU A 173 -16.05 17.15 -21.00
N ALA A 174 -15.98 16.54 -19.79
CA ALA A 174 -15.11 15.42 -19.49
C ALA A 174 -15.80 14.47 -18.51
N GLY A 175 -15.66 13.17 -18.69
CA GLY A 175 -16.32 12.20 -17.84
C GLY A 175 -15.93 10.76 -18.12
N PRO A 176 -16.47 9.80 -17.35
CA PRO A 176 -16.25 8.38 -17.61
C PRO A 176 -16.84 7.98 -18.98
N GLY A 177 -16.15 7.14 -19.67
CA GLY A 177 -16.57 6.53 -20.93
C GLY A 177 -15.99 5.14 -21.09
N ILE A 178 -16.35 4.47 -22.15
CA ILE A 178 -15.84 3.14 -22.49
C ILE A 178 -15.15 3.22 -23.83
N ALA A 179 -13.96 2.64 -23.91
CA ALA A 179 -13.23 2.42 -25.15
C ALA A 179 -12.94 0.93 -25.34
N SER A 180 -12.51 0.55 -26.53
CA SER A 180 -12.06 -0.80 -26.80
C SER A 180 -10.53 -0.89 -26.71
N SER A 181 -10.03 -1.71 -25.78
CA SER A 181 -8.62 -2.06 -25.71
C SER A 181 -8.35 -3.19 -26.70
N VAL A 182 -7.51 -2.93 -27.70
CA VAL A 182 -7.04 -3.92 -28.67
C VAL A 182 -5.83 -4.60 -28.10
N GLY A 183 -5.84 -5.92 -28.03
CA GLY A 183 -4.69 -6.69 -27.56
C GLY A 183 -4.53 -8.02 -28.26
N ILE A 184 -3.39 -8.65 -28.03
CA ILE A 184 -3.00 -9.95 -28.57
C ILE A 184 -2.95 -10.98 -27.45
N VAL A 185 -3.42 -12.19 -27.73
CA VAL A 185 -3.17 -13.40 -26.95
C VAL A 185 -2.14 -14.25 -27.70
N PRO A 186 -0.85 -14.29 -27.26
CA PRO A 186 0.24 -14.89 -28.02
C PRO A 186 0.01 -16.33 -28.46
N GLY A 187 -0.56 -17.15 -27.59
CA GLY A 187 -0.86 -18.56 -27.88
C GLY A 187 -1.96 -18.79 -28.93
N LYS A 188 -2.70 -17.74 -29.31
CA LYS A 188 -3.74 -17.80 -30.35
C LYS A 188 -3.27 -17.28 -31.72
N LEU A 189 -2.04 -16.76 -31.79
CA LEU A 189 -1.45 -16.29 -33.05
C LEU A 189 -1.10 -17.49 -33.94
N GLN A 190 -1.54 -17.47 -35.21
CA GLN A 190 -1.16 -18.48 -36.18
C GLN A 190 0.20 -18.17 -36.84
N ASN A 191 0.42 -16.90 -37.24
CA ASN A 191 1.67 -16.39 -37.78
C ASN A 191 1.99 -15.05 -37.11
N LYS A 192 2.99 -15.08 -36.20
CA LYS A 192 3.37 -13.90 -35.39
C LYS A 192 3.88 -12.74 -36.28
N GLU A 193 4.69 -13.02 -37.30
CA GLU A 193 5.28 -11.97 -38.14
C GLU A 193 4.22 -11.26 -38.97
N GLU A 194 3.31 -12.02 -39.55
CA GLU A 194 2.21 -11.50 -40.39
C GLU A 194 1.24 -10.70 -39.53
N ALA A 195 0.82 -11.21 -38.38
CA ALA A 195 -0.06 -10.53 -37.42
C ALA A 195 0.54 -9.20 -36.92
N VAL A 196 1.84 -9.16 -36.62
CA VAL A 196 2.53 -7.94 -36.18
C VAL A 196 2.52 -6.88 -37.29
N LYS A 197 2.79 -7.26 -38.56
CA LYS A 197 2.76 -6.33 -39.70
C LYS A 197 1.36 -5.77 -39.94
N GLU A 198 0.34 -6.63 -39.92
CA GLU A 198 -1.04 -6.23 -40.13
C GLU A 198 -1.54 -5.29 -39.01
N LEU A 199 -1.23 -5.63 -37.74
CA LEU A 199 -1.57 -4.78 -36.59
C LEU A 199 -0.81 -3.45 -36.58
N ALA A 200 0.45 -3.43 -37.04
CA ALA A 200 1.22 -2.22 -37.18
C ALA A 200 0.54 -1.23 -38.13
N LEU A 201 -0.01 -1.73 -39.27
CA LEU A 201 -0.76 -0.92 -40.23
C LEU A 201 -2.12 -0.47 -39.67
N LEU A 202 -2.90 -1.39 -39.08
CA LEU A 202 -4.25 -1.10 -38.58
C LEU A 202 -4.25 -0.17 -37.37
N LEU A 203 -3.20 -0.23 -36.52
CA LEU A 203 -3.09 0.58 -35.31
C LEU A 203 -2.17 1.80 -35.46
N ASP A 204 -1.58 2.02 -36.65
CA ASP A 204 -0.57 3.05 -36.88
C ASP A 204 0.57 2.99 -35.87
N MET A 205 1.09 1.77 -35.63
CA MET A 205 2.15 1.49 -34.66
C MET A 205 3.38 0.92 -35.37
N ARG A 206 4.56 1.12 -34.76
CA ARG A 206 5.79 0.46 -35.23
C ARG A 206 5.79 -1.01 -34.86
N GLU A 207 6.22 -1.90 -35.75
CA GLU A 207 6.34 -3.33 -35.51
C GLU A 207 7.22 -3.63 -34.27
N GLU A 208 8.31 -2.88 -34.10
CA GLU A 208 9.23 -3.04 -32.96
C GLU A 208 8.53 -2.81 -31.63
N THR A 209 7.59 -1.84 -31.56
CA THR A 209 6.81 -1.56 -30.35
C THR A 209 5.90 -2.73 -29.98
N ILE A 210 5.26 -3.35 -30.97
CA ILE A 210 4.41 -4.52 -30.76
C ILE A 210 5.27 -5.70 -30.28
N LEU A 211 6.41 -5.94 -30.95
CA LEU A 211 7.34 -7.01 -30.56
C LEU A 211 7.90 -6.81 -29.16
N GLN A 212 8.24 -5.58 -28.77
CA GLN A 212 8.72 -5.25 -27.42
C GLN A 212 7.66 -5.58 -26.37
N LYS A 213 6.39 -5.20 -26.60
CA LYS A 213 5.29 -5.54 -25.69
C LYS A 213 5.11 -7.05 -25.55
N LEU A 214 5.19 -7.80 -26.64
CA LEU A 214 5.08 -9.27 -26.64
C LEU A 214 6.27 -9.98 -26.00
N SER A 215 7.42 -9.33 -25.86
CA SER A 215 8.62 -9.90 -25.25
C SER A 215 8.77 -9.57 -23.75
N ALA A 216 7.81 -8.89 -23.16
CA ALA A 216 7.85 -8.53 -21.73
C ALA A 216 7.83 -9.77 -20.84
N SER A 217 8.54 -9.76 -19.71
CA SER A 217 8.77 -10.93 -18.85
C SER A 217 7.49 -11.53 -18.23
N TRP A 218 6.41 -10.75 -18.13
CA TRP A 218 5.11 -11.20 -17.60
C TRP A 218 4.23 -11.88 -18.66
N VAL A 219 4.56 -11.75 -19.96
CA VAL A 219 3.76 -12.28 -21.06
C VAL A 219 3.89 -13.80 -21.15
N LYS A 220 2.75 -14.47 -21.13
CA LYS A 220 2.59 -15.91 -21.31
C LYS A 220 1.71 -16.17 -22.53
N GLU A 221 1.56 -17.41 -22.95
CA GLU A 221 0.75 -17.80 -24.12
C GLU A 221 -0.73 -17.39 -23.99
N ASP A 222 -1.27 -17.39 -22.79
CA ASP A 222 -2.66 -17.04 -22.47
C ASP A 222 -2.86 -15.57 -22.04
N SER A 223 -1.79 -14.80 -21.95
CA SER A 223 -1.86 -13.40 -21.51
C SER A 223 -2.50 -12.52 -22.57
N PHE A 224 -3.43 -11.64 -22.15
CA PHE A 224 -3.87 -10.53 -22.99
C PHE A 224 -2.83 -9.42 -22.94
N VAL A 225 -2.19 -9.14 -24.08
CA VAL A 225 -1.17 -8.08 -24.21
C VAL A 225 -1.79 -6.87 -24.87
N PRO A 226 -2.09 -5.79 -24.13
CA PRO A 226 -2.72 -4.60 -24.69
C PRO A 226 -1.76 -3.83 -25.61
N LEU A 227 -2.22 -3.50 -26.80
CA LEU A 227 -1.47 -2.74 -27.81
C LEU A 227 -1.90 -1.29 -27.84
N ALA A 228 -3.19 -1.05 -28.10
CA ALA A 228 -3.77 0.29 -28.27
C ALA A 228 -5.18 0.35 -27.71
N THR A 229 -5.65 1.58 -27.47
CA THR A 229 -7.03 1.87 -27.12
C THR A 229 -7.67 2.62 -28.28
N ILE A 230 -8.83 2.15 -28.73
CA ILE A 230 -9.58 2.73 -29.86
C ILE A 230 -11.01 3.09 -29.37
N PRO A 231 -11.72 4.01 -30.05
CA PRO A 231 -13.10 4.31 -29.74
C PRO A 231 -13.95 3.05 -29.73
N LYS A 232 -14.86 2.92 -28.76
CA LYS A 232 -15.84 1.83 -28.78
C LYS A 232 -16.92 2.14 -29.79
N VAL A 233 -17.15 1.23 -30.71
CA VAL A 233 -18.26 1.32 -31.66
C VAL A 233 -19.56 0.92 -30.94
N SER A 234 -20.52 1.81 -30.96
CA SER A 234 -21.84 1.59 -30.36
C SER A 234 -22.79 0.96 -31.39
N GLU A 235 -23.30 -0.21 -31.11
CA GLU A 235 -24.31 -0.87 -31.95
C GLU A 235 -25.57 0.00 -32.12
N LEU A 236 -25.94 0.74 -31.08
CA LEU A 236 -27.10 1.62 -31.12
C LEU A 236 -26.90 2.79 -32.09
N GLU A 237 -25.69 3.37 -32.15
CA GLU A 237 -25.35 4.44 -33.08
C GLU A 237 -25.25 3.93 -34.55
N LEU A 238 -24.80 2.68 -34.73
CA LEU A 238 -24.80 2.02 -36.04
C LEU A 238 -26.20 1.75 -36.57
N MET A 239 -27.19 1.55 -35.70
CA MET A 239 -28.60 1.34 -36.08
C MET A 239 -29.33 2.65 -36.39
N ALA A 240 -28.70 3.82 -36.22
CA ALA A 240 -29.29 5.09 -36.59
C ALA A 240 -29.55 5.17 -38.12
N GLU A 241 -30.58 5.93 -38.54
CA GLU A 241 -30.93 6.07 -39.98
C GLU A 241 -29.77 6.56 -40.85
N ASN A 242 -28.82 7.34 -40.27
CA ASN A 242 -27.64 7.84 -40.95
C ASN A 242 -26.43 7.78 -39.96
N PRO A 243 -25.77 6.64 -39.83
CA PRO A 243 -24.54 6.57 -39.04
C PRO A 243 -23.44 7.41 -39.70
N GLY A 244 -22.70 8.15 -38.86
CA GLY A 244 -21.61 9.00 -39.34
C GLY A 244 -20.51 8.20 -40.06
N GLN A 245 -19.86 8.80 -41.05
CA GLN A 245 -18.78 8.13 -41.79
C GLN A 245 -17.63 7.66 -40.88
N GLU A 246 -17.27 8.45 -39.87
CA GLU A 246 -16.24 8.10 -38.89
C GLU A 246 -16.58 6.82 -38.13
N LEU A 247 -17.85 6.67 -37.72
CA LEU A 247 -18.32 5.48 -37.02
C LEU A 247 -18.23 4.23 -37.90
N LEU A 248 -18.63 4.36 -39.18
CA LEU A 248 -18.55 3.25 -40.14
C LEU A 248 -17.10 2.85 -40.45
N GLN A 249 -16.18 3.83 -40.55
CA GLN A 249 -14.76 3.55 -40.69
C GLN A 249 -14.15 2.84 -39.47
N GLU A 250 -14.53 3.27 -38.27
CA GLU A 250 -14.07 2.65 -37.05
C GLU A 250 -14.64 1.23 -36.90
N GLN A 251 -15.89 1.00 -37.26
CA GLN A 251 -16.46 -0.34 -37.32
C GLN A 251 -15.66 -1.25 -38.28
N GLN A 252 -15.41 -0.80 -39.49
CA GLN A 252 -14.63 -1.56 -40.46
C GLN A 252 -13.22 -1.87 -39.94
N ARG A 253 -12.58 -0.92 -39.27
CA ARG A 253 -11.28 -1.11 -38.65
C ARG A 253 -11.32 -2.17 -37.54
N GLN A 254 -12.34 -2.15 -36.67
CA GLN A 254 -12.53 -3.16 -35.63
C GLN A 254 -12.78 -4.56 -36.22
N GLU A 255 -13.55 -4.67 -37.32
CA GLU A 255 -13.77 -5.93 -38.01
C GLU A 255 -12.44 -6.47 -38.57
N GLN A 256 -11.62 -5.63 -39.17
CA GLN A 256 -10.29 -6.01 -39.68
C GLN A 256 -9.37 -6.46 -38.53
N LEU A 257 -9.34 -5.74 -37.41
CA LEU A 257 -8.57 -6.14 -36.25
C LEU A 257 -8.98 -7.50 -35.67
N LEU A 258 -10.29 -7.77 -35.60
CA LEU A 258 -10.82 -9.05 -35.11
C LEU A 258 -10.60 -10.20 -36.13
N ALA A 259 -10.37 -9.90 -37.39
CA ALA A 259 -10.02 -10.91 -38.41
C ALA A 259 -8.60 -11.47 -38.21
N VAL A 260 -7.71 -10.74 -37.54
CA VAL A 260 -6.35 -11.19 -37.24
C VAL A 260 -6.40 -12.25 -36.11
N PRO A 261 -5.98 -13.51 -36.38
CA PRO A 261 -6.01 -14.56 -35.38
C PRO A 261 -5.23 -14.18 -34.10
N GLY A 262 -5.86 -14.36 -32.94
CA GLY A 262 -5.24 -14.02 -31.65
C GLY A 262 -5.45 -12.59 -31.17
N VAL A 263 -6.05 -11.73 -31.99
CA VAL A 263 -6.47 -10.39 -31.57
C VAL A 263 -7.80 -10.46 -30.80
N MET A 264 -7.90 -9.67 -29.75
CA MET A 264 -9.12 -9.52 -28.94
C MET A 264 -9.37 -8.05 -28.63
N LEU A 265 -10.63 -7.68 -28.57
CA LEU A 265 -11.10 -6.40 -28.07
C LEU A 265 -11.73 -6.62 -26.69
N THR A 266 -11.35 -5.77 -25.74
CA THR A 266 -11.94 -5.77 -24.39
C THR A 266 -12.40 -4.37 -24.02
N ASP A 267 -13.52 -4.26 -23.33
CA ASP A 267 -13.98 -2.98 -22.83
C ASP A 267 -13.02 -2.45 -21.76
N GLN A 268 -12.66 -1.18 -21.89
CA GLN A 268 -11.83 -0.46 -20.93
C GLN A 268 -12.51 0.85 -20.55
N GLU A 269 -12.67 1.08 -19.26
CA GLU A 269 -13.09 2.38 -18.77
C GLU A 269 -11.99 3.41 -19.00
N ILE A 270 -12.35 4.54 -19.59
CA ILE A 270 -11.45 5.66 -19.86
C ILE A 270 -12.12 6.98 -19.46
N ARG A 271 -11.31 8.03 -19.42
CA ARG A 271 -11.80 9.41 -19.37
C ARG A 271 -12.05 9.89 -20.79
N THR A 272 -13.24 10.35 -21.10
CA THR A 272 -13.63 10.85 -22.42
C THR A 272 -13.82 12.36 -22.43
N TYR A 273 -13.54 12.97 -23.58
CA TYR A 273 -13.58 14.41 -23.85
C TYR A 273 -14.40 14.65 -25.12
N PRO A 274 -15.76 14.72 -25.02
CA PRO A 274 -16.64 14.74 -26.18
C PRO A 274 -16.41 15.90 -27.18
N LEU A 275 -15.80 17.00 -26.74
CA LEU A 275 -15.48 18.14 -27.62
C LEU A 275 -14.07 18.04 -28.25
N GLY A 276 -13.29 17.00 -27.92
CA GLY A 276 -11.97 16.75 -28.48
C GLY A 276 -11.05 17.98 -28.42
N GLU A 277 -10.40 18.27 -29.53
CA GLU A 277 -9.43 19.37 -29.65
C GLU A 277 -10.05 20.74 -29.41
N ALA A 278 -11.33 20.93 -29.74
CA ALA A 278 -12.01 22.24 -29.60
C ALA A 278 -12.05 22.78 -28.18
N ALA A 279 -11.98 21.91 -27.17
CA ALA A 279 -11.99 22.30 -25.76
C ALA A 279 -10.73 21.90 -24.99
N SER A 280 -9.73 21.33 -25.66
CA SER A 280 -8.54 20.73 -25.05
C SER A 280 -7.77 21.68 -24.12
N HIS A 281 -7.60 22.95 -24.50
CA HIS A 281 -6.91 23.94 -23.69
C HIS A 281 -7.67 24.34 -22.43
N LEU A 282 -9.01 24.33 -22.47
CA LEU A 282 -9.82 24.69 -21.32
C LEU A 282 -9.98 23.52 -20.37
N ILE A 283 -10.32 22.34 -20.91
CA ILE A 283 -10.63 21.15 -20.12
C ILE A 283 -9.33 20.46 -19.65
N GLY A 284 -8.33 20.39 -20.49
CA GLY A 284 -7.09 19.65 -20.24
C GLY A 284 -7.28 18.15 -20.41
N TYR A 285 -6.44 17.39 -19.72
CA TYR A 285 -6.43 15.94 -19.82
C TYR A 285 -5.87 15.30 -18.55
N VAL A 286 -6.13 14.01 -18.37
CA VAL A 286 -5.52 13.18 -17.33
C VAL A 286 -4.47 12.26 -17.92
N GLN A 287 -3.50 11.88 -17.10
CA GLN A 287 -2.49 10.85 -17.42
C GLN A 287 -2.35 9.87 -16.26
N PRO A 288 -1.87 8.64 -16.52
CA PRO A 288 -1.40 7.77 -15.45
C PRO A 288 -0.33 8.47 -14.59
N VAL A 289 -0.37 8.29 -13.29
CA VAL A 289 0.62 8.86 -12.38
C VAL A 289 2.01 8.30 -12.68
N THR A 290 3.01 9.15 -12.61
CA THR A 290 4.42 8.78 -12.70
C THR A 290 5.00 8.53 -11.31
N ALA A 291 6.22 7.98 -11.23
CA ALA A 291 6.92 7.84 -9.95
C ALA A 291 7.18 9.21 -9.28
N GLU A 292 7.39 10.25 -10.08
CA GLU A 292 7.56 11.64 -9.63
C GLU A 292 6.26 12.19 -9.04
N ASP A 293 5.12 11.96 -9.71
CA ASP A 293 3.80 12.35 -9.20
C ASP A 293 3.49 11.66 -7.86
N LEU A 294 3.83 10.37 -7.71
CA LEU A 294 3.62 9.63 -6.47
C LEU A 294 4.45 10.20 -5.30
N GLU A 295 5.67 10.65 -5.56
CA GLU A 295 6.51 11.26 -4.54
C GLU A 295 6.03 12.68 -4.18
N GLU A 296 5.64 13.50 -5.17
CA GLU A 296 5.13 14.85 -4.97
C GLU A 296 3.80 14.87 -4.20
N HIS A 297 2.91 13.89 -4.49
CA HIS A 297 1.57 13.77 -3.89
C HIS A 297 1.50 12.64 -2.85
N LYS A 298 2.60 12.38 -2.15
CA LYS A 298 2.67 11.34 -1.13
C LYS A 298 1.65 11.58 -0.01
N GLY A 299 0.88 10.55 0.31
CA GLY A 299 -0.18 10.61 1.33
C GLY A 299 -1.51 11.20 0.84
N GLU A 300 -1.60 11.58 -0.44
CA GLU A 300 -2.84 12.09 -1.03
C GLU A 300 -3.74 10.98 -1.63
N GLY A 301 -3.40 9.70 -1.44
CA GLY A 301 -4.20 8.55 -1.85
C GLY A 301 -4.07 8.17 -3.33
N TYR A 302 -2.95 8.53 -3.98
CA TYR A 302 -2.59 8.01 -5.30
C TYR A 302 -1.86 6.68 -5.19
N ASP A 303 -2.13 5.79 -6.14
CA ASP A 303 -1.41 4.53 -6.38
C ASP A 303 -0.87 4.48 -7.81
N ALA A 304 -0.09 3.45 -8.15
CA ALA A 304 0.50 3.28 -9.48
C ALA A 304 -0.55 3.09 -10.61
N ALA A 305 -1.80 2.82 -10.28
CA ALA A 305 -2.91 2.66 -11.22
C ALA A 305 -3.82 3.90 -11.27
N SER A 306 -3.49 4.95 -10.52
CA SER A 306 -4.23 6.21 -10.49
C SER A 306 -3.96 7.05 -11.73
N VAL A 307 -4.87 7.99 -12.01
CA VAL A 307 -4.68 9.05 -13.00
C VAL A 307 -4.70 10.41 -12.32
N ILE A 308 -3.99 11.36 -12.91
CA ILE A 308 -3.89 12.73 -12.39
C ILE A 308 -4.09 13.74 -13.52
N GLY A 309 -4.77 14.86 -13.24
CA GLY A 309 -4.95 15.97 -14.18
C GLY A 309 -3.63 16.69 -14.45
N LYS A 310 -3.29 16.89 -15.71
CA LYS A 310 -2.02 17.51 -16.13
C LYS A 310 -2.17 18.92 -16.67
N SER A 311 -3.36 19.32 -17.04
CA SER A 311 -3.62 20.68 -17.56
C SER A 311 -5.09 21.07 -17.44
N GLY A 312 -5.39 22.35 -17.71
CA GLY A 312 -6.76 22.88 -17.78
C GLY A 312 -7.58 22.68 -16.52
N ALA A 313 -8.88 22.46 -16.68
CA ALA A 313 -9.80 22.22 -15.57
C ALA A 313 -9.51 20.90 -14.84
N GLU A 314 -9.00 19.89 -15.55
CA GLU A 314 -8.59 18.60 -14.95
C GLU A 314 -7.52 18.79 -13.88
N LEU A 315 -6.52 19.66 -14.13
CA LEU A 315 -5.49 20.00 -13.15
C LEU A 315 -6.01 20.95 -12.08
N LEU A 316 -6.72 22.00 -12.49
CA LEU A 316 -7.16 23.05 -11.57
C LEU A 316 -8.12 22.53 -10.48
N TYR A 317 -8.97 21.59 -10.84
CA TYR A 317 -9.96 20.98 -9.95
C TYR A 317 -9.62 19.52 -9.59
N GLU A 318 -8.33 19.15 -9.65
CA GLU A 318 -7.89 17.78 -9.36
C GLU A 318 -8.40 17.26 -8.02
N LYS A 319 -8.35 18.09 -6.99
CA LYS A 319 -8.74 17.73 -5.63
C LYS A 319 -10.23 17.37 -5.52
N GLU A 320 -11.10 18.13 -6.22
CA GLU A 320 -12.53 17.91 -6.25
C GLU A 320 -12.90 16.74 -7.18
N LEU A 321 -12.23 16.68 -8.33
CA LEU A 321 -12.50 15.64 -9.34
C LEU A 321 -12.04 14.25 -8.94
N LYS A 322 -10.90 14.14 -8.23
CA LYS A 322 -10.30 12.85 -7.89
C LYS A 322 -11.19 11.98 -7.00
N GLY A 323 -11.90 12.63 -6.05
CA GLY A 323 -12.63 11.92 -5.00
C GLY A 323 -11.68 11.31 -3.94
N LYS A 324 -12.22 10.42 -3.10
CA LYS A 324 -11.45 9.68 -2.09
C LYS A 324 -11.79 8.20 -2.17
N ASN A 325 -10.78 7.37 -2.26
CA ASN A 325 -10.96 5.93 -2.25
C ASN A 325 -11.54 5.45 -0.92
N GLY A 326 -12.47 4.52 -1.00
CA GLY A 326 -12.86 3.70 0.14
C GLY A 326 -11.80 2.65 0.43
N CYS A 327 -11.71 2.24 1.69
CA CYS A 327 -10.81 1.18 2.11
C CYS A 327 -11.47 0.32 3.18
N GLU A 328 -11.24 -0.97 3.13
CA GLU A 328 -11.71 -1.92 4.14
C GLU A 328 -10.58 -2.86 4.56
N ILE A 329 -10.30 -2.92 5.86
CA ILE A 329 -9.35 -3.84 6.47
C ILE A 329 -10.13 -5.02 7.05
N ARG A 330 -9.86 -6.21 6.54
CA ARG A 330 -10.56 -7.46 6.88
C ARG A 330 -9.61 -8.47 7.50
N ILE A 331 -10.09 -9.17 8.52
CA ILE A 331 -9.51 -10.42 8.99
C ILE A 331 -10.15 -11.54 8.16
N VAL A 332 -9.35 -12.31 7.45
CA VAL A 332 -9.80 -13.40 6.58
C VAL A 332 -9.19 -14.74 7.01
N ASP A 333 -9.93 -15.82 6.84
CA ASP A 333 -9.43 -17.17 7.08
C ASP A 333 -8.45 -17.65 5.99
N GLN A 334 -7.93 -18.86 6.11
CA GLN A 334 -7.00 -19.43 5.13
C GLN A 334 -7.63 -19.61 3.74
N ALA A 335 -8.96 -19.76 3.66
CA ALA A 335 -9.69 -19.89 2.41
C ALA A 335 -10.02 -18.52 1.77
N GLY A 336 -9.73 -17.40 2.47
CA GLY A 336 -10.01 -16.05 2.00
C GLY A 336 -11.40 -15.51 2.39
N ASN A 337 -12.18 -16.25 3.21
CA ASN A 337 -13.47 -15.78 3.67
C ASN A 337 -13.29 -14.72 4.77
N THR A 338 -14.05 -13.63 4.68
CA THR A 338 -14.04 -12.57 5.70
C THR A 338 -14.64 -13.09 7.01
N ARG A 339 -13.85 -13.04 8.08
CA ARG A 339 -14.29 -13.34 9.45
C ARG A 339 -14.75 -12.09 10.18
N LYS A 340 -14.03 -10.98 10.00
CA LYS A 340 -14.31 -9.71 10.63
C LYS A 340 -13.82 -8.55 9.78
N VAL A 341 -14.54 -7.45 9.79
CA VAL A 341 -14.08 -6.15 9.29
C VAL A 341 -13.50 -5.40 10.49
N ALA A 342 -12.21 -5.07 10.43
CA ALA A 342 -11.51 -4.36 11.50
C ALA A 342 -11.70 -2.84 11.38
N ALA A 343 -11.69 -2.31 10.18
CA ALA A 343 -11.97 -0.91 9.89
C ALA A 343 -12.51 -0.76 8.47
N SER A 344 -13.30 0.28 8.24
CA SER A 344 -13.75 0.63 6.89
C SER A 344 -14.00 2.13 6.77
N VAL A 345 -13.66 2.69 5.62
CA VAL A 345 -14.02 4.02 5.18
C VAL A 345 -14.70 3.92 3.82
N LEU A 346 -15.83 4.58 3.68
CA LEU A 346 -16.56 4.58 2.41
C LEU A 346 -15.87 5.47 1.38
N ARG A 347 -15.96 5.09 0.12
CA ARG A 347 -15.50 5.94 -0.96
C ARG A 347 -16.36 7.20 -1.09
N GLU A 348 -15.72 8.28 -1.49
CA GLU A 348 -16.38 9.53 -1.88
C GLU A 348 -16.01 9.79 -3.34
N ASP A 349 -16.99 9.67 -4.24
CA ASP A 349 -16.73 9.96 -5.65
C ASP A 349 -16.43 11.44 -5.85
N GLY A 350 -15.64 11.78 -6.86
CA GLY A 350 -15.33 13.15 -7.24
C GLY A 350 -16.57 13.89 -7.74
N GLN A 351 -16.56 15.20 -7.53
CA GLN A 351 -17.68 16.11 -7.86
C GLN A 351 -17.42 16.84 -9.18
#